data_d7c3ee8abf220fb2a2be14d4166b386f
#
_entry.id   d7c3ee8abf220fb2a2be14d4166b386f
#
_cell.length_a   1.000
_cell.length_b   1.000
_cell.length_c   1.000
_cell.angle_alpha   90.00
_cell.angle_beta   90.00
_cell.angle_gamma   90.00
#
_symmetry.space_group_name_H-M   'P 1'
#
loop_
_entity.id
_entity.type
_entity.pdbx_description
1 polymer ?
#
loop_
_entity_poly.entity_id
_entity_poly.type
_entity_poly.pdbx_seq_one_letter_code
_entity_poly.pdbx_strand_id
1 'polypeptide(L)'
;MIIKRSIKEDGNILPEAYNLLHSLPEESLNYLEHDELHPVDIYNSSLERIIMAFLSLKKNLNEFKSLKENPTKLQVYSVLEPQKELLHATQAHMDDCYRILKITSPFQDMGKLNREKKKKAERSILYWLNTFKHPSYSFFEEKTKNFRTSGRIVNKIKHHHARLRLFSMEGLEKSLGYYVEGKIIEGNNIKICPDTKIHPEFTAFSFSRDMAWNFFTIYIISHYLSKSLTKSLKNYYGVEIKPESNKGSYLSELKEISNFIEKNNLNYFPDEYKTIPLISYDDSILTMTLDSNYVYKNDINFKTIFLYQTKYAHVFHIIRPYIHYMQKRYDIQDFKEIPPKELKNI
;
A
#
# COMPACT_ATOMS: atom_id res chain seq x y z
N MET A 1 -13.82 10.74 -3.28
CA MET A 1 -12.67 11.44 -3.88
C MET A 1 -12.39 10.81 -5.25
N ILE A 2 -12.18 11.63 -6.28
CA ILE A 2 -11.99 11.15 -7.67
C ILE A 2 -10.67 11.72 -8.18
N ILE A 3 -9.82 10.86 -8.72
CA ILE A 3 -8.60 11.23 -9.45
C ILE A 3 -8.77 10.77 -10.89
N LYS A 4 -8.54 11.66 -11.84
CA LYS A 4 -8.56 11.37 -13.28
C LYS A 4 -7.20 11.66 -13.90
N ARG A 5 -6.71 10.75 -14.74
CA ARG A 5 -5.47 10.89 -15.51
C ARG A 5 -5.72 10.51 -16.96
N SER A 6 -5.25 11.34 -17.89
CA SER A 6 -5.31 11.04 -19.31
C SER A 6 -4.17 10.11 -19.70
N ILE A 7 -4.44 9.18 -20.63
CA ILE A 7 -3.50 8.19 -21.14
C ILE A 7 -3.11 8.45 -22.60
N LYS A 8 -3.63 9.52 -23.19
CA LYS A 8 -3.21 9.94 -24.52
C LYS A 8 -1.73 10.30 -24.50
N GLU A 9 -1.07 10.30 -25.65
CA GLU A 9 0.37 10.58 -25.77
C GLU A 9 0.81 11.91 -25.16
N ASP A 10 -0.06 12.91 -25.20
CA ASP A 10 0.08 14.24 -24.59
C ASP A 10 -0.48 14.33 -23.18
N GLY A 11 -1.21 13.31 -22.74
CA GLY A 11 -1.81 13.20 -21.41
C GLY A 11 -1.00 12.27 -20.52
N ASN A 12 -0.97 12.59 -19.26
CA ASN A 12 0.01 12.03 -18.37
C ASN A 12 -0.64 11.11 -17.34
N ILE A 13 -0.41 9.79 -17.48
CA ILE A 13 -0.74 8.83 -16.45
C ILE A 13 0.19 8.94 -15.22
N LEU A 14 1.32 9.63 -15.36
CA LEU A 14 2.26 9.82 -14.25
C LEU A 14 1.58 10.53 -13.07
N PRO A 15 1.95 10.20 -11.84
CA PRO A 15 1.50 10.92 -10.65
C PRO A 15 1.82 12.41 -10.73
N GLU A 16 0.94 13.27 -10.23
CA GLU A 16 0.99 14.73 -10.40
C GLU A 16 2.31 15.36 -9.94
N ALA A 17 2.86 14.88 -8.82
CA ALA A 17 4.13 15.38 -8.30
C ALA A 17 5.31 15.10 -9.22
N TYR A 18 5.25 14.08 -10.07
CA TYR A 18 6.31 13.79 -11.03
C TYR A 18 6.59 14.99 -11.94
N ASN A 19 5.54 15.50 -12.59
CA ASN A 19 5.68 16.65 -13.51
C ASN A 19 6.05 17.93 -12.75
N LEU A 20 5.47 18.14 -11.55
CA LEU A 20 5.80 19.31 -10.76
C LEU A 20 7.28 19.32 -10.37
N LEU A 21 7.82 18.19 -9.90
CA LEU A 21 9.22 18.10 -9.47
C LEU A 21 10.22 18.41 -10.61
N HIS A 22 9.92 17.97 -11.82
CA HIS A 22 10.73 18.30 -13.00
C HIS A 22 10.64 19.77 -13.44
N SER A 23 9.67 20.51 -12.94
CA SER A 23 9.47 21.94 -13.23
C SER A 23 9.92 22.87 -12.08
N LEU A 24 10.55 22.31 -11.03
CA LEU A 24 11.02 23.11 -9.90
C LEU A 24 12.25 23.94 -10.28
N PRO A 25 12.29 25.25 -9.94
CA PRO A 25 13.50 26.06 -10.11
C PRO A 25 14.59 25.54 -9.16
N GLU A 26 15.81 25.40 -9.68
CA GLU A 26 16.96 24.89 -8.91
C GLU A 26 17.25 25.73 -7.66
N GLU A 27 17.10 27.03 -7.75
CA GLU A 27 17.31 27.98 -6.65
C GLU A 27 16.30 27.83 -5.50
N SER A 28 15.22 27.07 -5.71
CA SER A 28 14.25 26.74 -4.65
C SER A 28 14.54 25.42 -3.95
N LEU A 29 15.61 24.73 -4.32
CA LEU A 29 15.99 23.42 -3.82
C LEU A 29 17.21 23.56 -2.89
N ASN A 30 17.09 23.05 -1.68
CA ASN A 30 18.15 23.08 -0.67
C ASN A 30 18.64 21.65 -0.33
N TYR A 31 18.71 20.76 -1.35
CA TYR A 31 19.05 19.36 -1.13
C TYR A 31 20.50 19.19 -0.65
N LEU A 32 21.46 20.00 -1.13
CA LEU A 32 22.84 19.95 -0.69
C LEU A 32 22.98 20.40 0.78
N GLU A 33 22.30 21.46 1.18
CA GLU A 33 22.30 21.97 2.55
C GLU A 33 21.63 21.00 3.54
N HIS A 34 20.69 20.20 3.05
CA HIS A 34 20.00 19.20 3.84
C HIS A 34 20.67 17.82 3.81
N ASP A 35 21.78 17.66 3.10
CA ASP A 35 22.48 16.38 2.89
C ASP A 35 21.52 15.30 2.34
N GLU A 36 20.78 15.67 1.30
CA GLU A 36 19.81 14.80 0.61
C GLU A 36 20.14 14.73 -0.89
N LEU A 37 19.57 13.75 -1.59
CA LEU A 37 19.64 13.69 -3.05
C LEU A 37 18.68 14.71 -3.68
N HIS A 38 18.87 14.97 -4.97
CA HIS A 38 17.94 15.83 -5.72
C HIS A 38 16.50 15.26 -5.65
N PRO A 39 15.47 16.10 -5.44
CA PRO A 39 14.09 15.63 -5.22
C PRO A 39 13.51 14.82 -6.38
N VAL A 40 13.92 15.11 -7.62
CA VAL A 40 13.55 14.31 -8.80
C VAL A 40 14.10 12.89 -8.69
N ASP A 41 15.37 12.73 -8.27
CA ASP A 41 16.00 11.42 -8.15
C ASP A 41 15.38 10.59 -7.02
N ILE A 42 15.07 11.25 -5.89
CA ILE A 42 14.36 10.61 -4.77
C ILE A 42 13.01 10.09 -5.25
N TYR A 43 12.24 10.93 -5.94
CA TYR A 43 10.90 10.58 -6.39
C TYR A 43 10.92 9.48 -7.46
N ASN A 44 11.82 9.57 -8.44
CA ASN A 44 11.98 8.59 -9.51
C ASN A 44 12.37 7.22 -8.96
N SER A 45 13.40 7.16 -8.10
CA SER A 45 13.83 5.91 -7.48
C SER A 45 12.74 5.28 -6.60
N SER A 46 11.95 6.12 -5.95
CA SER A 46 10.84 5.68 -5.13
C SER A 46 9.69 5.11 -5.97
N LEU A 47 9.33 5.79 -7.06
CA LEU A 47 8.29 5.36 -8.00
C LEU A 47 8.69 4.06 -8.70
N GLU A 48 9.94 3.95 -9.14
CA GLU A 48 10.49 2.75 -9.77
C GLU A 48 10.38 1.53 -8.84
N ARG A 49 10.77 1.66 -7.57
CA ARG A 49 10.64 0.58 -6.58
C ARG A 49 9.20 0.07 -6.47
N ILE A 50 8.23 0.98 -6.44
CA ILE A 50 6.81 0.61 -6.34
C ILE A 50 6.38 -0.11 -7.62
N ILE A 51 6.71 0.42 -8.79
CA ILE A 51 6.38 -0.18 -10.09
C ILE A 51 6.93 -1.59 -10.18
N MET A 52 8.19 -1.78 -9.85
CA MET A 52 8.84 -3.10 -9.88
C MET A 52 8.18 -4.08 -8.89
N ALA A 53 7.79 -3.62 -7.71
CA ALA A 53 7.06 -4.44 -6.74
C ALA A 53 5.67 -4.86 -7.26
N PHE A 54 4.93 -3.95 -7.91
CA PHE A 54 3.67 -4.27 -8.56
C PHE A 54 3.80 -5.31 -9.66
N LEU A 55 4.77 -5.13 -10.56
CA LEU A 55 5.00 -6.04 -11.68
C LEU A 55 5.42 -7.44 -11.19
N SER A 56 6.29 -7.47 -10.17
CA SER A 56 6.69 -8.72 -9.53
C SER A 56 5.48 -9.43 -8.89
N LEU A 57 4.66 -8.71 -8.11
CA LEU A 57 3.46 -9.29 -7.50
C LEU A 57 2.47 -9.79 -8.56
N LYS A 58 2.20 -8.99 -9.61
CA LYS A 58 1.34 -9.38 -10.74
C LYS A 58 1.81 -10.69 -11.38
N LYS A 59 3.11 -10.79 -11.71
CA LYS A 59 3.70 -12.00 -12.31
C LYS A 59 3.46 -13.21 -11.42
N ASN A 60 3.84 -13.12 -10.16
CA ASN A 60 3.73 -14.24 -9.23
C ASN A 60 2.28 -14.64 -8.92
N LEU A 61 1.34 -13.67 -8.88
CA LEU A 61 -0.09 -13.98 -8.74
C LEU A 61 -0.64 -14.76 -9.94
N ASN A 62 -0.25 -14.40 -11.16
CA ASN A 62 -0.68 -15.12 -12.37
C ASN A 62 -0.12 -16.54 -12.38
N GLU A 63 1.15 -16.71 -12.04
CA GLU A 63 1.78 -18.03 -11.93
C GLU A 63 1.08 -18.89 -10.85
N PHE A 64 0.80 -18.30 -9.68
CA PHE A 64 0.14 -19.00 -8.58
C PHE A 64 -1.30 -19.39 -8.93
N LYS A 65 -2.07 -18.53 -9.62
CA LYS A 65 -3.44 -18.84 -10.06
C LYS A 65 -3.48 -19.98 -11.08
N SER A 66 -2.41 -20.19 -11.83
CA SER A 66 -2.32 -21.26 -12.83
C SER A 66 -2.03 -22.66 -12.24
N LEU A 67 -1.71 -22.76 -10.95
CA LEU A 67 -1.43 -24.04 -10.29
C LEU A 67 -2.67 -24.93 -10.25
N LYS A 68 -2.50 -26.16 -10.68
CA LYS A 68 -3.55 -27.20 -10.67
C LYS A 68 -3.56 -28.01 -9.38
N GLU A 69 -2.47 -27.99 -8.64
CA GLU A 69 -2.25 -28.76 -7.42
C GLU A 69 -2.13 -27.84 -6.19
N ASN A 70 -2.18 -28.42 -5.01
CA ASN A 70 -1.94 -27.69 -3.78
C ASN A 70 -0.54 -27.05 -3.79
N PRO A 71 -0.45 -25.75 -3.46
CA PRO A 71 0.82 -25.05 -3.56
C PRO A 71 1.86 -25.57 -2.56
N THR A 72 3.08 -25.67 -3.01
CA THR A 72 4.24 -25.90 -2.14
C THR A 72 4.53 -24.67 -1.29
N LYS A 73 5.29 -24.87 -0.23
CA LYS A 73 5.74 -23.75 0.63
C LYS A 73 6.49 -22.67 -0.18
N LEU A 74 7.31 -23.06 -1.15
CA LEU A 74 8.07 -22.13 -2.01
C LEU A 74 7.11 -21.28 -2.87
N GLN A 75 6.08 -21.90 -3.45
CA GLN A 75 5.06 -21.21 -4.24
C GLN A 75 4.22 -20.23 -3.39
N VAL A 76 3.93 -20.56 -2.13
CA VAL A 76 3.31 -19.62 -1.20
C VAL A 76 4.20 -18.40 -0.95
N TYR A 77 5.49 -18.61 -0.71
CA TYR A 77 6.44 -17.52 -0.51
C TYR A 77 6.64 -16.66 -1.76
N SER A 78 6.60 -17.25 -2.96
CA SER A 78 6.76 -16.49 -4.21
C SER A 78 5.70 -15.40 -4.39
N VAL A 79 4.52 -15.52 -3.76
CA VAL A 79 3.48 -14.49 -3.76
C VAL A 79 3.61 -13.55 -2.56
N LEU A 80 3.93 -14.08 -1.39
CA LEU A 80 3.97 -13.28 -0.15
C LEU A 80 5.17 -12.32 -0.08
N GLU A 81 6.33 -12.69 -0.63
CA GLU A 81 7.49 -11.80 -0.63
C GLU A 81 7.29 -10.57 -1.55
N PRO A 82 6.80 -10.67 -2.81
CA PRO A 82 6.44 -9.49 -3.60
C PRO A 82 5.36 -8.63 -2.96
N GLN A 83 4.38 -9.21 -2.28
CA GLN A 83 3.40 -8.44 -1.51
C GLN A 83 4.06 -7.65 -0.38
N LYS A 84 4.95 -8.26 0.34
CA LYS A 84 5.72 -7.59 1.39
C LYS A 84 6.58 -6.45 0.82
N GLU A 85 7.25 -6.69 -0.31
CA GLU A 85 8.02 -5.66 -1.01
C GLU A 85 7.14 -4.49 -1.46
N LEU A 86 5.93 -4.74 -1.97
CA LEU A 86 4.99 -3.68 -2.33
C LEU A 86 4.60 -2.82 -1.12
N LEU A 87 4.31 -3.44 0.04
CA LEU A 87 4.01 -2.71 1.28
C LEU A 87 5.20 -1.87 1.74
N HIS A 88 6.42 -2.41 1.67
CA HIS A 88 7.65 -1.69 2.01
C HIS A 88 7.91 -0.51 1.05
N ALA A 89 7.75 -0.73 -0.25
CA ALA A 89 7.94 0.29 -1.26
C ALA A 89 6.94 1.44 -1.09
N THR A 90 5.66 1.12 -0.83
CA THR A 90 4.62 2.14 -0.57
C THR A 90 4.91 2.96 0.68
N GLN A 91 5.37 2.32 1.76
CA GLN A 91 5.77 3.05 2.98
C GLN A 91 7.00 3.93 2.72
N ALA A 92 8.02 3.40 2.06
CA ALA A 92 9.22 4.15 1.73
C ALA A 92 8.90 5.37 0.84
N HIS A 93 7.97 5.23 -0.12
CA HIS A 93 7.53 6.35 -0.95
C HIS A 93 6.90 7.49 -0.12
N MET A 94 6.12 7.15 0.90
CA MET A 94 5.60 8.16 1.84
C MET A 94 6.73 8.88 2.56
N ASP A 95 7.73 8.14 3.05
CA ASP A 95 8.88 8.70 3.75
C ASP A 95 9.73 9.59 2.82
N ASP A 96 9.89 9.20 1.56
CA ASP A 96 10.58 9.97 0.51
C ASP A 96 9.83 11.28 0.19
N CYS A 97 8.49 11.27 0.20
CA CYS A 97 7.70 12.51 0.06
C CYS A 97 7.96 13.51 1.20
N TYR A 98 8.18 13.05 2.42
CA TYR A 98 8.59 13.94 3.53
C TYR A 98 10.01 14.49 3.34
N ARG A 99 10.94 13.72 2.77
CA ARG A 99 12.27 14.21 2.40
C ARG A 99 12.18 15.32 1.37
N ILE A 100 11.35 15.14 0.34
CA ILE A 100 11.11 16.13 -0.70
C ILE A 100 10.54 17.43 -0.08
N LEU A 101 9.60 17.34 0.85
CA LEU A 101 9.10 18.52 1.58
C LEU A 101 10.22 19.22 2.36
N LYS A 102 11.12 18.48 3.00
CA LYS A 102 12.27 19.03 3.71
C LYS A 102 13.21 19.80 2.75
N ILE A 103 13.53 19.22 1.60
CA ILE A 103 14.43 19.79 0.59
C ILE A 103 13.93 21.14 0.06
N THR A 104 12.62 21.30 -0.09
CA THR A 104 11.99 22.53 -0.58
C THR A 104 11.82 23.60 0.51
N SER A 105 12.38 23.37 1.70
CA SER A 105 12.43 24.35 2.80
C SER A 105 13.78 25.03 2.84
N PRO A 106 13.84 26.32 3.19
CA PRO A 106 15.11 26.95 3.50
C PRO A 106 15.87 26.19 4.58
N PHE A 107 17.20 26.19 4.46
CA PHE A 107 18.05 25.56 5.46
C PHE A 107 17.77 26.10 6.86
N GLN A 108 17.68 25.21 7.81
CA GLN A 108 17.42 25.53 9.22
C GLN A 108 18.63 25.19 10.08
N ASP A 109 19.12 26.19 10.78
CA ASP A 109 20.25 26.00 11.70
C ASP A 109 19.84 25.14 12.90
N MET A 110 20.25 23.88 12.86
CA MET A 110 20.03 22.94 13.97
C MET A 110 20.88 23.24 15.22
N GLY A 111 21.87 24.15 15.12
CA GLY A 111 22.65 24.60 16.26
C GLY A 111 21.82 25.32 17.31
N LYS A 112 20.67 25.90 16.92
CA LYS A 112 19.72 26.55 17.83
C LYS A 112 18.88 25.56 18.67
N LEU A 113 18.95 24.27 18.36
CA LEU A 113 18.24 23.24 19.11
C LEU A 113 19.12 22.72 20.25
N ASN A 114 18.49 22.36 21.38
CA ASN A 114 19.20 21.62 22.41
C ASN A 114 19.59 20.23 21.90
N ARG A 115 20.56 19.57 22.55
CA ARG A 115 21.16 18.29 22.14
C ARG A 115 20.12 17.19 21.90
N GLU A 116 19.07 17.12 22.71
CA GLU A 116 18.04 16.09 22.60
C GLU A 116 17.14 16.33 21.38
N LYS A 117 16.67 17.56 21.17
CA LYS A 117 15.86 17.95 20.01
C LYS A 117 16.63 17.78 18.71
N LYS A 118 17.93 18.17 18.71
CA LYS A 118 18.82 17.98 17.56
C LYS A 118 18.92 16.49 17.16
N LYS A 119 19.21 15.60 18.12
CA LYS A 119 19.24 14.15 17.85
C LYS A 119 17.93 13.58 17.33
N LYS A 120 16.77 14.07 17.80
CA LYS A 120 15.46 13.66 17.31
C LYS A 120 15.24 14.14 15.87
N ALA A 121 15.60 15.38 15.57
CA ALA A 121 15.47 15.96 14.23
C ALA A 121 16.39 15.26 13.19
N GLU A 122 17.60 14.88 13.58
CA GLU A 122 18.52 14.10 12.76
C GLU A 122 17.99 12.70 12.43
N ARG A 123 17.24 12.09 13.33
CA ARG A 123 16.71 10.72 13.18
C ARG A 123 15.33 10.61 12.55
N SER A 124 14.56 11.71 12.57
CA SER A 124 13.16 11.68 12.14
C SER A 124 12.82 12.93 11.35
N ILE A 125 12.59 12.74 10.07
CA ILE A 125 12.15 13.79 9.15
C ILE A 125 10.83 14.42 9.61
N LEU A 126 9.90 13.61 10.09
CA LEU A 126 8.62 14.11 10.64
C LEU A 126 8.84 15.01 11.84
N TYR A 127 9.77 14.65 12.72
CA TYR A 127 10.13 15.50 13.86
C TYR A 127 10.79 16.79 13.39
N TRP A 128 11.66 16.73 12.37
CA TRP A 128 12.28 17.89 11.75
C TRP A 128 11.24 18.86 11.19
N LEU A 129 10.34 18.38 10.31
CA LEU A 129 9.28 19.18 9.68
C LEU A 129 8.35 19.85 10.70
N ASN A 130 8.04 19.15 11.79
CA ASN A 130 7.21 19.68 12.87
C ASN A 130 7.96 20.72 13.70
N THR A 131 9.24 20.47 14.04
CA THR A 131 10.07 21.35 14.86
C THR A 131 10.29 22.70 14.18
N PHE A 132 10.55 22.70 12.88
CA PHE A 132 10.75 23.91 12.08
C PHE A 132 9.47 24.48 11.46
N LYS A 133 8.31 23.94 11.85
CA LYS A 133 6.98 24.43 11.44
C LYS A 133 6.83 24.59 9.94
N HIS A 134 7.22 23.56 9.18
CA HIS A 134 7.06 23.58 7.73
C HIS A 134 5.61 23.92 7.33
N PRO A 135 5.37 24.95 6.47
CA PRO A 135 4.05 25.54 6.24
C PRO A 135 3.02 24.58 5.67
N SER A 136 3.47 23.55 4.94
CA SER A 136 2.59 22.58 4.31
C SER A 136 2.62 21.20 4.98
N TYR A 137 3.45 21.00 6.01
CA TYR A 137 3.58 19.70 6.68
C TYR A 137 2.25 19.23 7.28
N SER A 138 1.60 20.09 8.08
CA SER A 138 0.33 19.73 8.73
C SER A 138 -0.76 19.39 7.73
N PHE A 139 -0.80 20.10 6.60
CA PHE A 139 -1.75 19.84 5.53
C PHE A 139 -1.46 18.47 4.88
N PHE A 140 -0.21 18.21 4.48
CA PHE A 140 0.17 16.94 3.88
C PHE A 140 -0.08 15.77 4.83
N GLU A 141 0.32 15.91 6.10
CA GLU A 141 0.10 14.92 7.15
C GLU A 141 -1.39 14.60 7.34
N GLU A 142 -2.24 15.63 7.50
CA GLU A 142 -3.67 15.46 7.69
C GLU A 142 -4.33 14.72 6.51
N LYS A 143 -3.97 15.10 5.27
CA LYS A 143 -4.58 14.54 4.06
C LYS A 143 -4.09 13.13 3.72
N THR A 144 -2.88 12.76 4.17
CA THR A 144 -2.27 11.45 3.83
C THR A 144 -2.33 10.43 4.97
N LYS A 145 -2.67 10.82 6.20
CA LYS A 145 -2.68 9.92 7.38
C LYS A 145 -3.48 8.63 7.18
N ASN A 146 -4.60 8.70 6.46
CA ASN A 146 -5.48 7.52 6.22
C ASN A 146 -4.89 6.54 5.19
N PHE A 147 -3.87 6.96 4.44
CA PHE A 147 -3.19 6.14 3.43
C PHE A 147 -1.93 5.44 3.95
N ARG A 148 -1.68 5.50 5.26
CA ARG A 148 -0.52 4.88 5.93
C ARG A 148 -0.78 3.46 6.44
N THR A 149 -1.75 2.76 5.88
CA THR A 149 -2.06 1.39 6.29
C THR A 149 -0.87 0.45 6.08
N SER A 150 -0.15 0.60 4.96
CA SER A 150 1.09 -0.14 4.68
C SER A 150 2.12 0.01 5.80
N GLY A 151 2.29 1.22 6.34
CA GLY A 151 3.24 1.47 7.43
C GLY A 151 2.92 0.71 8.72
N ARG A 152 1.64 0.50 9.05
CA ARG A 152 1.26 -0.33 10.21
C ARG A 152 1.67 -1.78 10.01
N ILE A 153 1.45 -2.31 8.81
CA ILE A 153 1.83 -3.68 8.45
C ILE A 153 3.36 -3.83 8.47
N VAL A 154 4.06 -2.91 7.80
CA VAL A 154 5.52 -2.88 7.74
C VAL A 154 6.15 -2.83 9.14
N ASN A 155 5.61 -1.98 10.03
CA ASN A 155 6.09 -1.89 11.41
C ASN A 155 5.87 -3.21 12.18
N LYS A 156 4.76 -3.90 11.96
CA LYS A 156 4.53 -5.22 12.55
C LYS A 156 5.54 -6.25 12.04
N ILE A 157 5.83 -6.26 10.74
CA ILE A 157 6.83 -7.16 10.15
C ILE A 157 8.22 -6.86 10.71
N LYS A 158 8.66 -5.60 10.72
CA LYS A 158 10.00 -5.19 11.14
C LYS A 158 10.25 -5.35 12.64
N HIS A 159 9.33 -4.85 13.46
CA HIS A 159 9.56 -4.71 14.91
C HIS A 159 8.95 -5.81 15.75
N HIS A 160 7.96 -6.53 15.22
CA HIS A 160 7.28 -7.61 15.96
C HIS A 160 7.46 -8.97 15.29
N HIS A 161 8.29 -9.07 14.25
CA HIS A 161 8.57 -10.29 13.50
C HIS A 161 7.31 -11.01 12.99
N ALA A 162 6.21 -10.25 12.77
CA ALA A 162 5.00 -10.78 12.19
C ALA A 162 5.25 -11.25 10.76
N ARG A 163 4.56 -12.29 10.34
CA ARG A 163 4.65 -12.82 8.97
C ARG A 163 3.36 -12.55 8.22
N LEU A 164 3.47 -12.45 6.92
CA LEU A 164 2.32 -12.54 6.05
C LEU A 164 1.96 -14.03 5.88
N ARG A 165 0.66 -14.31 5.92
CA ARG A 165 0.11 -15.66 5.73
C ARG A 165 -0.84 -15.63 4.57
N LEU A 166 -0.65 -16.56 3.64
CA LEU A 166 -1.55 -16.69 2.50
C LEU A 166 -2.94 -17.08 2.98
N PHE A 167 -3.93 -16.51 2.32
CA PHE A 167 -5.34 -16.79 2.52
C PHE A 167 -5.96 -17.00 1.15
N SER A 168 -6.73 -18.06 0.99
CA SER A 168 -7.51 -18.27 -0.23
C SER A 168 -8.97 -18.55 0.10
N MET A 169 -9.83 -18.03 -0.73
CA MET A 169 -11.27 -18.24 -0.63
C MET A 169 -11.76 -18.85 -1.93
N GLU A 170 -12.49 -19.95 -1.82
CA GLU A 170 -13.09 -20.62 -2.95
C GLU A 170 -14.56 -20.20 -3.08
N GLY A 171 -14.93 -19.75 -4.26
CA GLY A 171 -16.28 -19.33 -4.63
C GLY A 171 -16.49 -19.57 -6.11
N LEU A 172 -17.17 -18.64 -6.79
CA LEU A 172 -17.29 -18.66 -8.26
C LEU A 172 -15.91 -18.55 -8.93
N GLU A 173 -15.01 -17.79 -8.31
CA GLU A 173 -13.59 -17.69 -8.67
C GLU A 173 -12.73 -17.80 -7.40
N LYS A 174 -11.50 -18.32 -7.57
CA LYS A 174 -10.52 -18.42 -6.47
C LYS A 174 -9.94 -17.06 -6.17
N SER A 175 -10.38 -16.46 -5.06
CA SER A 175 -9.82 -15.20 -4.56
C SER A 175 -8.65 -15.48 -3.62
N LEU A 176 -7.54 -14.78 -3.85
CA LEU A 176 -6.32 -14.91 -3.07
C LEU A 176 -6.07 -13.63 -2.26
N GLY A 177 -5.51 -13.82 -1.09
CA GLY A 177 -5.13 -12.73 -0.22
C GLY A 177 -4.18 -13.17 0.88
N TYR A 178 -4.06 -12.33 1.88
CA TYR A 178 -3.17 -12.58 2.99
C TYR A 178 -3.71 -11.94 4.28
N TYR A 179 -3.20 -12.42 5.39
CA TYR A 179 -3.32 -11.73 6.67
C TYR A 179 -1.96 -11.55 7.33
N VAL A 180 -1.87 -10.56 8.20
CA VAL A 180 -0.69 -10.31 9.05
C VAL A 180 -0.83 -11.13 10.32
N GLU A 181 0.19 -11.89 10.63
CA GLU A 181 0.22 -12.77 11.80
C GLU A 181 0.11 -11.99 13.09
N GLY A 182 -0.85 -12.38 13.92
CA GLY A 182 -0.99 -12.01 15.33
C GLY A 182 -0.83 -13.21 16.24
N LYS A 183 -0.88 -12.98 17.54
CA LYS A 183 -0.79 -14.01 18.57
C LYS A 183 -1.92 -13.83 19.58
N ILE A 184 -2.56 -14.92 19.96
CA ILE A 184 -3.48 -14.97 21.06
C ILE A 184 -2.93 -15.95 22.10
N ILE A 185 -2.96 -15.54 23.36
CA ILE A 185 -2.50 -16.35 24.49
C ILE A 185 -3.75 -16.91 25.16
N GLU A 186 -3.89 -18.23 25.14
CA GLU A 186 -4.95 -18.97 25.84
C GLU A 186 -4.30 -19.88 26.90
N GLY A 187 -4.33 -19.46 28.16
CA GLY A 187 -3.60 -20.14 29.21
C GLY A 187 -2.09 -20.21 28.91
N ASN A 188 -1.54 -21.41 28.80
CA ASN A 188 -0.13 -21.65 28.46
C ASN A 188 0.12 -21.81 26.94
N ASN A 189 -0.92 -21.73 26.10
CA ASN A 189 -0.81 -21.96 24.67
C ASN A 189 -0.79 -20.64 23.89
N ILE A 190 0.08 -20.57 22.89
CA ILE A 190 0.12 -19.46 21.93
C ILE A 190 -0.50 -19.95 20.62
N LYS A 191 -1.65 -19.38 20.28
CA LYS A 191 -2.27 -19.58 18.96
C LYS A 191 -1.91 -18.46 18.01
N ILE A 192 -1.61 -18.79 16.75
CA ILE A 192 -1.35 -17.84 15.68
C ILE A 192 -2.67 -17.56 14.96
N CYS A 193 -2.98 -16.27 14.79
CA CYS A 193 -4.22 -15.80 14.18
C CYS A 193 -3.94 -14.53 13.37
N PRO A 194 -4.91 -13.99 12.62
CA PRO A 194 -4.82 -12.63 12.09
C PRO A 194 -4.66 -11.60 13.23
N ASP A 195 -3.76 -10.61 13.04
CA ASP A 195 -3.55 -9.53 14.01
C ASP A 195 -4.81 -8.67 14.14
N THR A 196 -5.44 -8.65 15.29
CA THR A 196 -6.73 -7.99 15.52
C THR A 196 -6.70 -6.47 15.39
N LYS A 197 -5.52 -5.83 15.43
CA LYS A 197 -5.36 -4.39 15.22
C LYS A 197 -5.31 -4.03 13.74
N ILE A 198 -4.86 -4.97 12.90
CA ILE A 198 -4.78 -4.82 11.44
C ILE A 198 -6.02 -5.43 10.78
N HIS A 199 -6.45 -6.57 11.29
CA HIS A 199 -7.57 -7.36 10.81
C HIS A 199 -8.66 -7.42 11.89
N PRO A 200 -9.46 -6.37 12.05
CA PRO A 200 -10.60 -6.44 12.96
C PRO A 200 -11.50 -7.61 12.53
N GLU A 201 -12.03 -8.34 13.50
CA GLU A 201 -12.90 -9.49 13.24
C GLU A 201 -12.23 -10.66 12.50
N PHE A 202 -10.91 -10.77 12.59
CA PHE A 202 -10.13 -11.84 11.96
C PHE A 202 -10.27 -11.92 10.43
N THR A 203 -10.49 -10.80 9.79
CA THR A 203 -10.53 -10.69 8.32
C THR A 203 -9.15 -10.91 7.68
N ALA A 204 -9.11 -10.89 6.36
CA ALA A 204 -7.89 -10.90 5.55
C ALA A 204 -7.95 -9.79 4.52
N PHE A 205 -6.87 -9.52 3.82
CA PHE A 205 -6.82 -8.62 2.68
C PHE A 205 -6.66 -9.40 1.39
N SER A 206 -7.51 -9.16 0.39
CA SER A 206 -7.27 -9.70 -0.95
C SER A 206 -6.09 -9.00 -1.62
N PHE A 207 -5.32 -9.72 -2.43
CA PHE A 207 -4.25 -9.09 -3.21
C PHE A 207 -4.81 -8.06 -4.20
N SER A 208 -5.98 -8.33 -4.77
CA SER A 208 -6.63 -7.41 -5.70
C SER A 208 -6.99 -6.09 -5.03
N ARG A 209 -7.56 -6.15 -3.82
CA ARG A 209 -7.85 -4.95 -3.00
C ARG A 209 -6.58 -4.19 -2.67
N ASP A 210 -5.54 -4.89 -2.22
CA ASP A 210 -4.31 -4.23 -1.78
C ASP A 210 -3.56 -3.59 -2.96
N MET A 211 -3.55 -4.23 -4.12
CA MET A 211 -3.00 -3.62 -5.33
C MET A 211 -3.76 -2.35 -5.71
N ALA A 212 -5.10 -2.39 -5.75
CA ALA A 212 -5.92 -1.21 -6.03
C ALA A 212 -5.67 -0.09 -5.00
N TRP A 213 -5.63 -0.43 -3.71
CA TRP A 213 -5.38 0.53 -2.63
C TRP A 213 -4.00 1.17 -2.72
N ASN A 214 -2.94 0.37 -2.89
CA ASN A 214 -1.59 0.90 -2.99
C ASN A 214 -1.39 1.73 -4.27
N PHE A 215 -1.98 1.32 -5.39
CA PHE A 215 -1.96 2.10 -6.63
C PHE A 215 -2.66 3.46 -6.45
N PHE A 216 -3.86 3.47 -5.90
CA PHE A 216 -4.58 4.71 -5.58
C PHE A 216 -3.79 5.60 -4.60
N THR A 217 -3.13 4.98 -3.62
CA THR A 217 -2.33 5.68 -2.61
C THR A 217 -1.20 6.48 -3.24
N ILE A 218 -0.50 5.96 -4.25
CA ILE A 218 0.56 6.68 -4.97
C ILE A 218 0.02 7.99 -5.55
N TYR A 219 -1.13 7.95 -6.21
CA TYR A 219 -1.72 9.13 -6.84
C TYR A 219 -2.24 10.14 -5.82
N ILE A 220 -2.83 9.67 -4.72
CA ILE A 220 -3.29 10.53 -3.62
C ILE A 220 -2.12 11.24 -2.95
N ILE A 221 -1.08 10.49 -2.61
CA ILE A 221 0.13 11.06 -1.99
C ILE A 221 0.75 12.09 -2.93
N SER A 222 0.89 11.73 -4.20
CA SER A 222 1.41 12.61 -5.24
C SER A 222 0.61 13.90 -5.39
N HIS A 223 -0.72 13.82 -5.42
CA HIS A 223 -1.60 14.98 -5.49
C HIS A 223 -1.42 15.92 -4.29
N TYR A 224 -1.36 15.39 -3.07
CA TYR A 224 -1.18 16.21 -1.89
C TYR A 224 0.27 16.71 -1.75
N LEU A 225 1.26 15.94 -2.21
CA LEU A 225 2.64 16.41 -2.31
C LEU A 225 2.73 17.61 -3.26
N SER A 226 2.16 17.50 -4.46
CA SER A 226 2.13 18.59 -5.45
C SER A 226 1.52 19.87 -4.84
N LYS A 227 0.36 19.77 -4.21
CA LYS A 227 -0.28 20.91 -3.52
C LYS A 227 0.58 21.48 -2.39
N SER A 228 1.24 20.62 -1.63
CA SER A 228 2.09 21.05 -0.51
C SER A 228 3.34 21.76 -1.00
N LEU A 229 3.97 21.27 -2.06
CA LEU A 229 5.13 21.90 -2.70
C LEU A 229 4.77 23.26 -3.27
N THR A 230 3.69 23.36 -4.06
CA THR A 230 3.22 24.63 -4.61
C THR A 230 2.99 25.66 -3.52
N LYS A 231 2.35 25.27 -2.41
CA LYS A 231 2.13 26.15 -1.28
C LYS A 231 3.44 26.57 -0.59
N SER A 232 4.37 25.64 -0.42
CA SER A 232 5.67 25.93 0.23
C SER A 232 6.51 26.89 -0.61
N LEU A 233 6.60 26.66 -1.91
CA LEU A 233 7.36 27.48 -2.85
C LEU A 233 6.80 28.89 -2.93
N LYS A 234 5.49 29.04 -2.97
CA LYS A 234 4.85 30.36 -2.90
C LYS A 234 5.17 31.07 -1.58
N ASN A 235 5.11 30.36 -0.45
CA ASN A 235 5.35 30.96 0.87
C ASN A 235 6.83 31.31 1.13
N TYR A 236 7.77 30.48 0.68
CA TYR A 236 9.20 30.69 0.95
C TYR A 236 9.89 31.55 -0.11
N TYR A 237 9.50 31.40 -1.39
CA TYR A 237 10.24 31.98 -2.50
C TYR A 237 9.38 32.89 -3.39
N GLY A 238 8.06 32.99 -3.14
CA GLY A 238 7.15 33.77 -3.98
C GLY A 238 6.94 33.18 -5.38
N VAL A 239 7.37 31.93 -5.62
CA VAL A 239 7.35 31.27 -6.93
C VAL A 239 6.02 30.58 -7.18
N GLU A 240 5.42 30.80 -8.33
CA GLU A 240 4.28 30.03 -8.87
C GLU A 240 4.75 29.16 -10.01
N ILE A 241 4.54 27.84 -9.88
CA ILE A 241 4.99 26.86 -10.88
C ILE A 241 3.80 26.38 -11.70
N LYS A 242 3.99 26.33 -13.00
CA LYS A 242 3.12 25.60 -13.91
C LYS A 242 3.83 24.30 -14.31
N PRO A 243 3.29 23.13 -13.86
CA PRO A 243 3.89 21.86 -14.23
C PRO A 243 3.88 21.66 -15.74
N GLU A 244 5.02 21.31 -16.30
CA GLU A 244 5.12 20.91 -17.70
C GLU A 244 4.87 19.41 -17.82
N SER A 245 4.19 18.99 -18.91
CA SER A 245 3.98 17.59 -19.18
C SER A 245 5.28 16.95 -19.65
N ASN A 246 5.89 16.12 -18.82
CA ASN A 246 7.09 15.37 -19.18
C ASN A 246 6.73 13.99 -19.74
N LYS A 247 7.44 13.57 -20.78
CA LYS A 247 7.41 12.20 -21.28
C LYS A 247 8.21 11.31 -20.31
N GLY A 248 7.51 10.80 -19.32
CA GLY A 248 8.14 9.94 -18.30
C GLY A 248 8.41 8.52 -18.82
N SER A 249 9.39 7.87 -18.21
CA SER A 249 9.84 6.52 -18.58
C SER A 249 8.89 5.38 -18.12
N TYR A 250 7.88 5.66 -17.30
CA TYR A 250 7.06 4.60 -16.65
C TYR A 250 5.61 4.50 -17.18
N LEU A 251 5.34 5.06 -18.36
CA LEU A 251 3.97 5.10 -18.91
C LEU A 251 3.40 3.73 -19.23
N SER A 252 4.21 2.85 -19.84
CA SER A 252 3.82 1.48 -20.18
C SER A 252 3.53 0.63 -18.96
N GLU A 253 4.38 0.71 -17.97
CA GLU A 253 4.29 -0.05 -16.73
C GLU A 253 3.07 0.37 -15.91
N LEU A 254 2.83 1.67 -15.76
CA LEU A 254 1.65 2.18 -15.06
C LEU A 254 0.34 1.80 -15.77
N LYS A 255 0.33 1.81 -17.11
CA LYS A 255 -0.77 1.30 -17.92
C LYS A 255 -1.00 -0.20 -17.67
N GLU A 256 0.08 -0.98 -17.70
CA GLU A 256 0.02 -2.43 -17.48
C GLU A 256 -0.53 -2.77 -16.09
N ILE A 257 -0.07 -2.05 -15.05
CA ILE A 257 -0.54 -2.23 -13.67
C ILE A 257 -2.01 -1.85 -13.56
N SER A 258 -2.42 -0.69 -14.08
CA SER A 258 -3.81 -0.23 -14.00
C SER A 258 -4.79 -1.18 -14.70
N ASN A 259 -4.44 -1.69 -15.88
CA ASN A 259 -5.21 -2.68 -16.60
C ASN A 259 -5.34 -4.00 -15.83
N PHE A 260 -4.26 -4.44 -15.17
CA PHE A 260 -4.29 -5.64 -14.35
C PHE A 260 -5.23 -5.47 -13.14
N ILE A 261 -5.16 -4.33 -12.46
CA ILE A 261 -6.02 -4.02 -11.32
C ILE A 261 -7.49 -3.98 -11.75
N GLU A 262 -7.79 -3.28 -12.84
CA GLU A 262 -9.16 -3.18 -13.36
C GLU A 262 -9.77 -4.56 -13.67
N LYS A 263 -9.04 -5.41 -14.37
CA LYS A 263 -9.47 -6.79 -14.69
C LYS A 263 -9.70 -7.66 -13.46
N ASN A 264 -9.09 -7.32 -12.32
CA ASN A 264 -9.20 -8.06 -11.06
C ASN A 264 -10.11 -7.39 -10.02
N ASN A 265 -10.82 -6.31 -10.39
CA ASN A 265 -11.75 -5.60 -9.50
C ASN A 265 -12.88 -6.47 -8.92
N LEU A 266 -13.17 -7.62 -9.52
CA LEU A 266 -14.20 -8.56 -9.06
C LEU A 266 -13.67 -9.61 -8.08
N ASN A 267 -12.37 -9.64 -7.82
CA ASN A 267 -11.70 -10.67 -7.00
C ASN A 267 -11.39 -10.17 -5.58
N TYR A 268 -12.24 -9.31 -5.05
CA TYR A 268 -12.14 -8.82 -3.68
C TYR A 268 -12.84 -9.77 -2.70
N PHE A 269 -12.44 -9.68 -1.43
CA PHE A 269 -13.23 -10.33 -0.38
C PHE A 269 -14.51 -9.53 -0.13
N PRO A 270 -15.61 -10.18 0.29
CA PRO A 270 -16.92 -9.54 0.36
C PRO A 270 -17.01 -8.27 1.20
N ASP A 271 -16.25 -8.19 2.28
CA ASP A 271 -16.20 -7.03 3.18
C ASP A 271 -15.44 -5.83 2.60
N GLU A 272 -14.58 -6.08 1.62
CA GLU A 272 -13.71 -5.07 1.08
C GLU A 272 -14.42 -4.11 0.12
N TYR A 273 -15.56 -4.51 -0.46
CA TYR A 273 -16.31 -3.70 -1.42
C TYR A 273 -16.91 -2.41 -0.87
N LYS A 274 -16.92 -2.23 0.45
CA LYS A 274 -17.44 -1.02 1.10
C LYS A 274 -16.48 0.17 1.12
N THR A 275 -15.19 -0.07 0.93
CA THR A 275 -14.13 0.94 1.19
C THR A 275 -13.01 0.94 0.16
N ILE A 276 -13.23 0.39 -1.02
CA ILE A 276 -12.17 0.18 -2.00
C ILE A 276 -12.15 1.28 -3.03
N PRO A 277 -10.94 1.72 -3.47
CA PRO A 277 -10.85 2.52 -4.67
C PRO A 277 -11.27 1.68 -5.88
N LEU A 278 -12.25 2.16 -6.61
CA LEU A 278 -12.57 1.63 -7.93
C LEU A 278 -11.63 2.27 -8.94
N ILE A 279 -11.01 1.43 -9.74
CA ILE A 279 -10.16 1.84 -10.84
C ILE A 279 -10.84 1.43 -12.12
N SER A 280 -11.20 2.39 -12.95
CA SER A 280 -11.80 2.17 -14.25
C SER A 280 -10.97 2.82 -15.34
N TYR A 281 -11.01 2.24 -16.50
CA TYR A 281 -10.25 2.62 -17.65
C TYR A 281 -11.23 2.89 -18.80
N ASP A 282 -11.42 4.13 -19.14
CA ASP A 282 -12.15 4.52 -20.34
C ASP A 282 -11.09 4.92 -21.38
N ASP A 283 -11.17 4.44 -22.60
CA ASP A 283 -10.20 4.50 -23.74
C ASP A 283 -9.01 5.48 -23.65
N SER A 284 -9.18 6.55 -22.95
CA SER A 284 -8.16 7.59 -22.77
C SER A 284 -8.03 8.15 -21.35
N ILE A 285 -8.85 7.69 -20.39
CA ILE A 285 -8.87 8.26 -19.03
C ILE A 285 -8.87 7.14 -18.00
N LEU A 286 -7.81 7.12 -17.19
CA LEU A 286 -7.76 6.36 -15.94
C LEU A 286 -8.52 7.12 -14.87
N THR A 287 -9.61 6.55 -14.36
CA THR A 287 -10.40 7.10 -13.27
C THR A 287 -10.23 6.24 -12.02
N MET A 288 -9.84 6.88 -10.93
CA MET A 288 -9.71 6.26 -9.62
C MET A 288 -10.69 6.94 -8.67
N THR A 289 -11.66 6.19 -8.16
CA THR A 289 -12.71 6.70 -7.28
C THR A 289 -12.68 5.98 -5.95
N LEU A 290 -12.59 6.73 -4.87
CA LEU A 290 -12.91 6.24 -3.53
C LEU A 290 -14.35 6.60 -3.23
N ASP A 291 -15.26 5.65 -3.41
CA ASP A 291 -16.69 5.82 -3.13
C ASP A 291 -17.07 4.98 -1.91
N SER A 292 -17.63 5.66 -0.91
CA SER A 292 -18.15 5.03 0.31
C SER A 292 -19.55 4.41 0.12
N ASN A 293 -20.18 4.63 -1.03
CA ASN A 293 -21.56 4.21 -1.29
C ASN A 293 -21.66 2.93 -2.14
N TYR A 294 -20.53 2.32 -2.49
CA TYR A 294 -20.57 1.07 -3.23
C TYR A 294 -21.13 -0.04 -2.34
N VAL A 295 -22.33 -0.52 -2.68
CA VAL A 295 -22.97 -1.64 -1.99
C VAL A 295 -22.74 -2.90 -2.82
N TYR A 296 -22.05 -3.88 -2.25
CA TYR A 296 -21.94 -5.19 -2.86
C TYR A 296 -23.31 -5.87 -2.94
N LYS A 297 -23.77 -6.15 -4.15
CA LYS A 297 -25.13 -6.68 -4.40
C LYS A 297 -25.24 -8.20 -4.50
N ASN A 298 -24.12 -8.93 -4.46
CA ASN A 298 -24.14 -10.36 -4.66
C ASN A 298 -24.01 -11.12 -3.34
N ASP A 299 -25.06 -11.86 -2.98
CA ASP A 299 -25.03 -12.87 -1.93
C ASP A 299 -24.24 -14.11 -2.42
N ILE A 300 -22.91 -13.95 -2.52
CA ILE A 300 -22.04 -15.07 -2.87
C ILE A 300 -21.78 -15.86 -1.60
N ASN A 301 -22.32 -17.07 -1.54
CA ASN A 301 -22.02 -18.06 -0.51
C ASN A 301 -20.62 -18.65 -0.77
N PHE A 302 -19.61 -18.11 -0.11
CA PHE A 302 -18.28 -18.72 -0.12
C PHE A 302 -18.26 -19.92 0.82
N LYS A 303 -17.95 -21.10 0.29
CA LYS A 303 -18.06 -22.35 1.04
C LYS A 303 -16.82 -22.69 1.88
N THR A 304 -15.65 -22.22 1.49
CA THR A 304 -14.40 -22.74 2.08
C THR A 304 -13.33 -21.66 2.15
N ILE A 305 -12.66 -21.60 3.30
CA ILE A 305 -11.57 -20.66 3.57
C ILE A 305 -10.35 -21.48 4.00
N PHE A 306 -9.23 -21.36 3.28
CA PHE A 306 -7.96 -22.00 3.62
C PHE A 306 -6.99 -21.01 4.24
N LEU A 307 -6.56 -21.25 5.46
CA LEU A 307 -5.49 -20.53 6.11
C LEU A 307 -4.21 -21.37 6.08
N TYR A 308 -3.22 -20.94 5.31
CA TYR A 308 -1.93 -21.63 5.25
C TYR A 308 -1.00 -21.16 6.37
N GLN A 309 -0.67 -22.05 7.29
CA GLN A 309 0.27 -21.78 8.34
C GLN A 309 1.62 -22.43 8.05
N THR A 310 2.63 -21.62 7.74
CA THR A 310 3.93 -22.12 7.26
C THR A 310 4.85 -22.65 8.34
N LYS A 311 4.67 -22.31 9.63
CA LYS A 311 5.62 -22.67 10.67
C LYS A 311 5.61 -24.16 11.02
N TYR A 312 4.46 -24.84 10.85
CA TYR A 312 4.30 -26.25 11.24
C TYR A 312 3.56 -27.08 10.18
N ALA A 313 3.47 -26.60 8.95
CA ALA A 313 2.69 -27.25 7.88
C ALA A 313 1.22 -27.53 8.25
N HIS A 314 0.65 -26.78 9.15
CA HIS A 314 -0.76 -26.88 9.51
C HIS A 314 -1.60 -26.02 8.57
N VAL A 315 -2.64 -26.60 8.03
CA VAL A 315 -3.67 -25.91 7.26
C VAL A 315 -4.90 -25.82 8.15
N PHE A 316 -5.41 -24.61 8.34
CA PHE A 316 -6.68 -24.41 9.02
C PHE A 316 -7.77 -24.35 7.96
N HIS A 317 -8.76 -25.20 8.09
CA HIS A 317 -9.92 -25.23 7.23
C HIS A 317 -11.12 -24.65 7.97
N ILE A 318 -11.64 -23.54 7.49
CA ILE A 318 -12.84 -22.90 8.02
C ILE A 318 -13.98 -23.23 7.05
N ILE A 319 -14.88 -24.12 7.49
CA ILE A 319 -16.08 -24.46 6.73
C ILE A 319 -17.21 -23.55 7.19
N ARG A 320 -17.19 -22.29 6.78
CA ARG A 320 -18.29 -21.33 7.00
C ARG A 320 -18.32 -20.28 5.90
N PRO A 321 -19.48 -19.74 5.54
CA PRO A 321 -19.55 -18.59 4.64
C PRO A 321 -18.77 -17.43 5.20
N TYR A 322 -17.97 -16.77 4.36
CA TYR A 322 -17.11 -15.64 4.77
C TYR A 322 -17.91 -14.50 5.43
N ILE A 323 -19.17 -14.26 4.98
CA ILE A 323 -20.06 -13.26 5.58
C ILE A 323 -20.35 -13.55 7.05
N HIS A 324 -20.49 -14.82 7.44
CA HIS A 324 -20.65 -15.17 8.85
C HIS A 324 -19.37 -14.99 9.67
N TYR A 325 -18.22 -15.12 9.02
CA TYR A 325 -16.93 -14.83 9.60
C TYR A 325 -16.80 -13.34 9.98
N MET A 326 -17.43 -12.45 9.22
CA MET A 326 -17.38 -11.00 9.44
C MET A 326 -18.43 -10.46 10.43
N GLN A 327 -19.54 -11.18 10.62
CA GLN A 327 -20.65 -10.73 11.46
C GLN A 327 -20.50 -11.12 12.93
N LYS A 328 -19.61 -12.03 13.26
CA LYS A 328 -19.38 -12.51 14.64
C LYS A 328 -17.91 -12.40 14.99
N ARG A 329 -17.58 -11.88 16.18
CA ARG A 329 -16.30 -12.14 16.83
C ARG A 329 -16.22 -13.64 17.03
N TYR A 330 -15.38 -14.30 16.22
CA TYR A 330 -15.18 -15.72 16.38
C TYR A 330 -14.33 -16.00 17.60
N ASP A 331 -14.83 -16.83 18.48
CA ASP A 331 -14.00 -17.57 19.40
C ASP A 331 -13.03 -18.43 18.57
N ILE A 332 -11.76 -18.38 18.91
CA ILE A 332 -10.69 -19.12 18.24
C ILE A 332 -10.92 -20.63 18.24
N GLN A 333 -11.81 -21.12 19.10
CA GLN A 333 -12.29 -22.50 19.16
C GLN A 333 -12.98 -22.97 17.86
N ASP A 334 -13.39 -22.05 16.98
CA ASP A 334 -14.01 -22.37 15.69
C ASP A 334 -13.00 -22.78 14.60
N PHE A 335 -11.70 -22.61 14.83
CA PHE A 335 -10.65 -23.06 13.92
C PHE A 335 -10.34 -24.53 14.20
N LYS A 336 -10.78 -25.41 13.30
CA LYS A 336 -10.34 -26.81 13.35
C LYS A 336 -9.01 -26.97 12.62
N GLU A 337 -8.04 -27.51 13.32
CA GLU A 337 -6.79 -27.95 12.73
C GLU A 337 -7.05 -29.24 11.93
N ILE A 338 -6.81 -29.19 10.61
CA ILE A 338 -6.92 -30.40 9.78
C ILE A 338 -5.54 -31.03 9.70
N PRO A 339 -5.39 -32.28 10.16
CA PRO A 339 -4.13 -32.98 10.03
C PRO A 339 -3.72 -33.11 8.55
N PRO A 340 -2.41 -33.03 8.25
CA PRO A 340 -1.92 -33.07 6.86
C PRO A 340 -2.37 -34.27 6.02
N LYS A 341 -2.78 -35.36 6.67
CA LYS A 341 -3.27 -36.57 5.98
C LYS A 341 -4.66 -36.41 5.37
N GLU A 342 -5.51 -35.56 5.89
CA GLU A 342 -6.87 -35.33 5.37
C GLU A 342 -6.91 -34.37 4.18
N LEU A 343 -5.83 -33.60 3.96
CA LEU A 343 -5.70 -32.67 2.83
C LEU A 343 -5.46 -33.36 1.49
N LYS A 344 -5.11 -34.66 1.48
CA LYS A 344 -4.90 -35.43 0.24
C LYS A 344 -6.20 -35.79 -0.48
N ASN A 345 -7.34 -35.59 0.17
CA ASN A 345 -8.66 -35.98 -0.33
C ASN A 345 -9.61 -34.80 -0.57
N ILE A 346 -9.12 -33.58 -0.46
CA ILE A 346 -9.81 -32.33 -0.77
C ILE A 346 -9.16 -31.67 -2.00
#